data_71e1389c06d989e02f88219a8145e0b9
#
_entry.id   71e1389c06d989e02f88219a8145e0b9
#
_cell.length_a   1.000
_cell.length_b   1.000
_cell.length_c   1.000
_cell.angle_alpha   90.00
_cell.angle_beta   90.00
_cell.angle_gamma   90.00
#
_symmetry.space_group_name_H-M   'P 1'
#
loop_
_entity.id
_entity.type
_entity.pdbx_description
1 polymer ?
#
loop_
_entity_poly.entity_id
_entity_poly.type
_entity_poly.pdbx_seq_one_letter_code
_entity_poly.pdbx_strand_id
1 'polypeptide(L)'
;MCNEAAQENQMVLVLGCIEIFIFIGCKLLELYMTPTVLGLIERQVALAELLRGIILFGLGLLVTECLRAYVETNILFGRIAVRITIINHLQEKFMITSYPNTENQEFLKLSDKAKQVTASNSQATEAIWQTLISVCKLSILTLIYIILLSQLPLLIVSITLITTLISYFWSRQINEWGYRHREEEAAYIQKMDYVFQTTKDSTYGKDIKIFGMKPWFEEIYKSANQMFIGFHRRAERKYFLADLIELCLTLVRNGIAYFLLVKMVVEGALSPSLFVLYFSAIGALTNQMQELLLAFNTLHKQSLDIEIVRRYLDWPEIFLFEEGKALAPVPDGAYKLEMKNVSFYYPGSREPILKNINLCIQPGEKIAIVGLNGAGKTTLIKLLCGFYDPTEGEVLLNGIDIKVYNRRDYYKLFSAVFQDYSLLAAPFYVNITQNDYLDEQKLKDTIKKTGLEKIINKLPLKEQTPIGKAVYEDSPEFSGGEIQKMMLARALYKQAPIIVLDEPTAALDPLAEAEIYKQYNELTKGKTALYISHRLASTRFCDRILLIEKGQITEEGTHENLLAKQGSYTQLFNIQSRYYQEEAVNYGA
;
A
#
# COMPACT_ATOMS: atom_id res chain seq x y z
N MET A 1 -9.59 -8.35 -12.59
CA MET A 1 -8.62 -9.48 -12.66
C MET A 1 -8.70 -10.28 -13.96
N CYS A 2 -9.84 -10.93 -14.32
CA CYS A 2 -9.86 -11.70 -15.59
C CYS A 2 -9.65 -10.80 -16.83
N ASN A 3 -10.18 -9.59 -16.84
CA ASN A 3 -9.92 -8.64 -17.92
C ASN A 3 -8.47 -8.17 -17.96
N GLU A 4 -7.86 -7.90 -16.81
CA GLU A 4 -6.43 -7.54 -16.71
C GLU A 4 -5.54 -8.70 -17.16
N ALA A 5 -5.83 -9.93 -16.70
CA ALA A 5 -5.11 -11.11 -17.17
C ALA A 5 -5.26 -11.36 -18.67
N ALA A 6 -6.45 -11.09 -19.23
CA ALA A 6 -6.70 -11.22 -20.66
C ALA A 6 -5.98 -10.14 -21.48
N GLN A 7 -5.75 -8.96 -20.93
CA GLN A 7 -5.02 -7.86 -21.56
C GLN A 7 -3.50 -8.02 -21.42
N GLU A 8 -3.03 -8.36 -20.22
CA GLU A 8 -1.60 -8.39 -19.89
C GLU A 8 -0.94 -9.75 -20.21
N ASN A 9 -1.64 -10.86 -19.96
CA ASN A 9 -1.06 -12.19 -20.17
C ASN A 9 -2.09 -13.29 -20.42
N GLN A 10 -2.57 -13.40 -21.65
CA GLN A 10 -3.52 -14.45 -22.08
C GLN A 10 -3.01 -15.87 -21.82
N MET A 11 -1.67 -16.06 -21.75
CA MET A 11 -1.07 -17.37 -21.51
C MET A 11 -1.51 -18.00 -20.18
N VAL A 12 -1.80 -17.20 -19.14
CA VAL A 12 -2.29 -17.73 -17.85
C VAL A 12 -3.59 -18.50 -18.01
N LEU A 13 -4.53 -17.97 -18.81
CA LEU A 13 -5.82 -18.60 -19.06
C LEU A 13 -5.68 -19.87 -19.92
N VAL A 14 -4.88 -19.80 -20.97
CA VAL A 14 -4.66 -20.93 -21.89
C VAL A 14 -3.94 -22.06 -21.18
N LEU A 15 -2.83 -21.77 -20.50
CA LEU A 15 -2.07 -22.77 -19.76
C LEU A 15 -2.86 -23.36 -18.60
N GLY A 16 -3.71 -22.55 -17.92
CA GLY A 16 -4.63 -23.02 -16.89
C GLY A 16 -5.63 -24.04 -17.42
N CYS A 17 -6.20 -23.82 -18.62
CA CYS A 17 -7.05 -24.82 -19.27
C CYS A 17 -6.26 -26.10 -19.60
N ILE A 18 -5.06 -25.99 -20.11
CA ILE A 18 -4.21 -27.14 -20.44
C ILE A 18 -3.87 -27.95 -19.15
N GLU A 19 -3.54 -27.26 -18.04
CA GLU A 19 -3.28 -27.89 -16.74
C GLU A 19 -4.46 -28.76 -16.28
N ILE A 20 -5.69 -28.27 -16.43
CA ILE A 20 -6.90 -29.03 -16.05
C ILE A 20 -6.95 -30.38 -16.76
N PHE A 21 -6.74 -30.39 -18.07
CA PHE A 21 -6.77 -31.64 -18.86
C PHE A 21 -5.64 -32.59 -18.52
N ILE A 22 -4.41 -32.08 -18.35
CA ILE A 22 -3.25 -32.90 -17.96
C ILE A 22 -3.48 -33.52 -16.59
N PHE A 23 -3.94 -32.73 -15.60
CA PHE A 23 -4.24 -33.22 -14.25
C PHE A 23 -5.28 -34.35 -14.25
N ILE A 24 -6.38 -34.17 -14.97
CA ILE A 24 -7.44 -35.16 -15.08
C ILE A 24 -6.89 -36.44 -15.74
N GLY A 25 -6.13 -36.31 -16.84
CA GLY A 25 -5.48 -37.42 -17.52
C GLY A 25 -4.54 -38.22 -16.60
N CYS A 26 -3.70 -37.50 -15.83
CA CYS A 26 -2.80 -38.11 -14.86
C CYS A 26 -3.59 -38.91 -13.78
N LYS A 27 -4.63 -38.30 -13.20
CA LYS A 27 -5.46 -38.94 -12.16
C LYS A 27 -6.23 -40.19 -12.67
N LEU A 28 -6.68 -40.17 -13.92
CA LEU A 28 -7.29 -41.31 -14.55
C LEU A 28 -6.26 -42.44 -14.83
N LEU A 29 -5.05 -42.10 -15.29
CA LEU A 29 -3.97 -43.07 -15.47
C LEU A 29 -3.61 -43.75 -14.13
N GLU A 30 -3.46 -42.97 -13.05
CA GLU A 30 -3.23 -43.48 -11.71
C GLU A 30 -4.35 -44.45 -11.28
N LEU A 31 -5.62 -44.09 -11.47
CA LEU A 31 -6.77 -44.87 -11.08
C LEU A 31 -6.85 -46.20 -11.81
N TYR A 32 -6.62 -46.19 -13.14
CA TYR A 32 -6.79 -47.38 -13.98
C TYR A 32 -5.55 -48.30 -14.04
N MET A 33 -4.38 -47.84 -13.63
CA MET A 33 -3.13 -48.61 -13.68
C MET A 33 -3.22 -49.93 -12.93
N THR A 34 -3.52 -49.90 -11.62
CA THR A 34 -3.56 -51.09 -10.78
C THR A 34 -4.65 -52.09 -11.17
N PRO A 35 -5.90 -51.66 -11.46
CA PRO A 35 -6.95 -52.57 -11.94
C PRO A 35 -6.64 -53.22 -13.27
N THR A 36 -6.02 -52.47 -14.20
CA THR A 36 -5.66 -53.02 -15.51
C THR A 36 -4.55 -54.08 -15.40
N VAL A 37 -3.51 -53.79 -14.60
CA VAL A 37 -2.43 -54.75 -14.35
C VAL A 37 -2.96 -56.03 -13.68
N LEU A 38 -3.85 -55.86 -12.69
CA LEU A 38 -4.48 -57.01 -12.01
C LEU A 38 -5.36 -57.81 -12.99
N GLY A 39 -6.14 -57.15 -13.86
CA GLY A 39 -6.95 -57.79 -14.86
C GLY A 39 -6.13 -58.58 -15.91
N LEU A 40 -4.91 -58.13 -16.25
CA LEU A 40 -3.99 -58.89 -17.09
C LEU A 40 -3.48 -60.19 -16.37
N ILE A 41 -3.21 -60.08 -15.08
CA ILE A 41 -2.84 -61.23 -14.24
C ILE A 41 -3.99 -62.24 -14.14
N GLU A 42 -5.21 -61.77 -13.90
CA GLU A 42 -6.42 -62.64 -13.85
C GLU A 42 -6.61 -63.42 -15.18
N ARG A 43 -6.30 -62.80 -16.30
CA ARG A 43 -6.41 -63.42 -17.63
C ARG A 43 -5.23 -64.32 -17.95
N GLN A 44 -4.23 -64.47 -17.07
CA GLN A 44 -3.01 -65.28 -17.26
C GLN A 44 -2.26 -64.97 -18.54
N VAL A 45 -2.14 -63.70 -18.91
CA VAL A 45 -1.42 -63.27 -20.11
C VAL A 45 0.09 -63.55 -20.00
N ALA A 46 0.81 -63.61 -21.14
CA ALA A 46 2.24 -63.79 -21.17
C ALA A 46 2.98 -62.68 -20.41
N LEU A 47 4.08 -62.99 -19.70
CA LEU A 47 4.89 -62.03 -18.94
C LEU A 47 5.30 -60.80 -19.78
N ALA A 48 5.60 -60.97 -21.05
CA ALA A 48 5.98 -59.91 -21.95
C ALA A 48 4.84 -58.90 -22.18
N GLU A 49 3.59 -59.34 -22.19
CA GLU A 49 2.40 -58.49 -22.33
C GLU A 49 2.11 -57.74 -21.07
N LEU A 50 2.25 -58.38 -19.90
CA LEU A 50 2.14 -57.73 -18.58
C LEU A 50 3.19 -56.62 -18.43
N LEU A 51 4.46 -56.93 -18.77
CA LEU A 51 5.54 -55.91 -18.71
C LEU A 51 5.30 -54.75 -19.63
N ARG A 52 4.82 -54.99 -20.87
CA ARG A 52 4.45 -53.91 -21.80
C ARG A 52 3.37 -53.02 -21.22
N GLY A 53 2.34 -53.60 -20.61
CA GLY A 53 1.26 -52.82 -19.93
C GLY A 53 1.81 -51.92 -18.82
N ILE A 54 2.64 -52.45 -17.94
CA ILE A 54 3.26 -51.67 -16.85
C ILE A 54 4.15 -50.53 -17.40
N ILE A 55 5.00 -50.83 -18.39
CA ILE A 55 5.89 -49.83 -19.02
C ILE A 55 5.06 -48.73 -19.67
N LEU A 56 3.97 -49.07 -20.36
CA LEU A 56 3.12 -48.08 -21.04
C LEU A 56 2.45 -47.13 -20.05
N PHE A 57 1.90 -47.65 -18.93
CA PHE A 57 1.37 -46.81 -17.88
C PHE A 57 2.44 -45.96 -17.21
N GLY A 58 3.63 -46.52 -16.93
CA GLY A 58 4.74 -45.78 -16.34
C GLY A 58 5.23 -44.65 -17.23
N LEU A 59 5.36 -44.89 -18.55
CA LEU A 59 5.70 -43.84 -19.51
C LEU A 59 4.60 -42.77 -19.61
N GLY A 60 3.33 -43.22 -19.60
CA GLY A 60 2.20 -42.29 -19.63
C GLY A 60 2.19 -41.35 -18.40
N LEU A 61 2.40 -41.90 -17.20
CA LEU A 61 2.52 -41.12 -15.97
C LEU A 61 3.74 -40.18 -16.01
N LEU A 62 4.89 -40.64 -16.46
CA LEU A 62 6.09 -39.83 -16.58
C LEU A 62 5.87 -38.63 -17.53
N VAL A 63 5.30 -38.88 -18.70
CA VAL A 63 5.02 -37.82 -19.69
C VAL A 63 4.01 -36.81 -19.13
N THR A 64 2.92 -37.27 -18.50
CA THR A 64 1.89 -36.37 -17.94
C THR A 64 2.45 -35.55 -16.80
N GLU A 65 3.28 -36.10 -15.90
CA GLU A 65 3.90 -35.36 -14.81
C GLU A 65 4.96 -34.35 -15.31
N CYS A 66 5.76 -34.72 -16.32
CA CYS A 66 6.70 -33.78 -16.95
C CYS A 66 5.95 -32.59 -17.61
N LEU A 67 4.88 -32.87 -18.35
CA LEU A 67 4.06 -31.82 -18.96
C LEU A 67 3.41 -30.93 -17.90
N ARG A 68 2.90 -31.55 -16.83
CA ARG A 68 2.30 -30.83 -15.70
C ARG A 68 3.31 -29.88 -15.06
N ALA A 69 4.50 -30.37 -14.69
CA ALA A 69 5.55 -29.55 -14.10
C ALA A 69 5.96 -28.37 -15.00
N TYR A 70 6.06 -28.61 -16.32
CA TYR A 70 6.33 -27.56 -17.29
C TYR A 70 5.23 -26.48 -17.31
N VAL A 71 3.96 -26.90 -17.37
CA VAL A 71 2.82 -26.01 -17.42
C VAL A 71 2.67 -25.20 -16.11
N GLU A 72 2.77 -25.86 -14.93
CA GLU A 72 2.70 -25.21 -13.63
C GLU A 72 3.78 -24.11 -13.47
N THR A 73 5.01 -24.38 -13.93
CA THR A 73 6.10 -23.41 -13.87
C THR A 73 5.81 -22.19 -14.76
N ASN A 74 5.27 -22.39 -15.96
CA ASN A 74 4.98 -21.27 -16.88
C ASN A 74 3.75 -20.47 -16.43
N ILE A 75 2.74 -21.09 -15.83
CA ILE A 75 1.60 -20.38 -15.22
C ILE A 75 2.08 -19.47 -14.10
N LEU A 76 3.06 -19.88 -13.30
CA LEU A 76 3.59 -19.08 -12.19
C LEU A 76 4.09 -17.71 -12.68
N PHE A 77 4.88 -17.67 -13.76
CA PHE A 77 5.37 -16.41 -14.30
C PHE A 77 4.24 -15.48 -14.74
N GLY A 78 3.22 -16.00 -15.39
CA GLY A 78 2.06 -15.21 -15.79
C GLY A 78 1.26 -14.66 -14.61
N ARG A 79 1.08 -15.46 -13.55
CA ARG A 79 0.40 -15.00 -12.31
C ARG A 79 1.17 -13.88 -11.61
N ILE A 80 2.51 -14.00 -11.56
CA ILE A 80 3.38 -12.95 -10.99
C ILE A 80 3.25 -11.66 -11.81
N ALA A 81 3.24 -11.74 -13.14
CA ALA A 81 3.07 -10.56 -13.98
C ALA A 81 1.75 -9.81 -13.67
N VAL A 82 0.63 -10.52 -13.61
CA VAL A 82 -0.68 -9.91 -13.26
C VAL A 82 -0.64 -9.27 -11.86
N ARG A 83 0.00 -9.93 -10.87
CA ARG A 83 0.15 -9.35 -9.52
C ARG A 83 0.97 -8.06 -9.55
N ILE A 84 2.07 -8.02 -10.31
CA ILE A 84 2.92 -6.82 -10.44
C ILE A 84 2.13 -5.67 -11.05
N THR A 85 1.31 -5.92 -12.07
CA THR A 85 0.43 -4.89 -12.65
C THR A 85 -0.54 -4.33 -11.61
N ILE A 86 -1.13 -5.18 -10.77
CA ILE A 86 -2.00 -4.71 -9.68
C ILE A 86 -1.21 -3.86 -8.68
N ILE A 87 0.00 -4.27 -8.30
CA ILE A 87 0.87 -3.49 -7.41
C ILE A 87 1.17 -2.11 -8.02
N ASN A 88 1.46 -2.03 -9.31
CA ASN A 88 1.69 -0.77 -10.01
C ASN A 88 0.45 0.14 -9.95
N HIS A 89 -0.75 -0.39 -10.19
CA HIS A 89 -1.99 0.38 -10.07
C HIS A 89 -2.24 0.87 -8.64
N LEU A 90 -1.91 0.06 -7.60
CA LEU A 90 -2.00 0.50 -6.21
C LEU A 90 -1.04 1.66 -5.90
N GLN A 91 0.19 1.58 -6.41
CA GLN A 91 1.19 2.65 -6.24
C GLN A 91 0.78 3.92 -7.00
N GLU A 92 0.33 3.76 -8.24
CA GLU A 92 -0.17 4.87 -9.06
C GLU A 92 -1.34 5.58 -8.35
N LYS A 93 -2.34 4.83 -7.86
CA LYS A 93 -3.47 5.39 -7.11
C LYS A 93 -3.01 6.24 -5.93
N PHE A 94 -2.02 5.76 -5.15
CA PHE A 94 -1.48 6.51 -4.02
C PHE A 94 -0.78 7.81 -4.45
N MET A 95 -0.04 7.78 -5.56
CA MET A 95 0.72 8.93 -6.07
C MET A 95 -0.19 10.01 -6.67
N ILE A 96 -1.33 9.61 -7.27
CA ILE A 96 -2.19 10.55 -8.01
C ILE A 96 -3.43 11.00 -7.23
N THR A 97 -3.76 10.37 -6.11
CA THR A 97 -4.96 10.69 -5.32
C THR A 97 -4.95 12.09 -4.74
N SER A 98 -6.12 12.61 -4.44
CA SER A 98 -6.31 13.91 -3.77
C SER A 98 -5.56 13.98 -2.44
N TYR A 99 -4.88 15.10 -2.16
CA TYR A 99 -4.06 15.25 -0.96
C TYR A 99 -4.79 14.89 0.36
N PRO A 100 -6.07 15.29 0.58
CA PRO A 100 -6.78 14.90 1.80
C PRO A 100 -6.92 13.39 2.00
N ASN A 101 -6.93 12.60 0.91
CA ASN A 101 -6.95 11.14 1.01
C ASN A 101 -5.65 10.61 1.64
N THR A 102 -4.50 11.23 1.35
CA THR A 102 -3.20 10.81 1.91
C THR A 102 -3.07 11.06 3.42
N GLU A 103 -3.91 11.92 4.00
CA GLU A 103 -4.00 12.14 5.45
C GLU A 103 -5.20 11.40 6.08
N ASN A 104 -6.08 10.77 5.28
CA ASN A 104 -7.26 10.05 5.76
C ASN A 104 -6.88 8.68 6.32
N GLN A 105 -7.15 8.46 7.61
CA GLN A 105 -6.80 7.20 8.27
C GLN A 105 -7.52 5.97 7.71
N GLU A 106 -8.74 6.12 7.19
CA GLU A 106 -9.47 5.00 6.59
C GLU A 106 -8.84 4.60 5.26
N PHE A 107 -8.50 5.59 4.42
CA PHE A 107 -7.78 5.37 3.17
C PHE A 107 -6.41 4.72 3.41
N LEU A 108 -5.63 5.21 4.38
CA LEU A 108 -4.32 4.65 4.72
C LEU A 108 -4.43 3.19 5.21
N LYS A 109 -5.40 2.90 6.10
CA LYS A 109 -5.66 1.52 6.54
C LYS A 109 -6.09 0.62 5.39
N LEU A 110 -6.88 1.13 4.46
CA LEU A 110 -7.31 0.39 3.28
C LEU A 110 -6.14 0.14 2.31
N SER A 111 -5.26 1.15 2.13
CA SER A 111 -4.00 1.03 1.37
C SER A 111 -3.09 -0.07 1.94
N ASP A 112 -2.88 -0.08 3.26
CA ASP A 112 -2.06 -1.09 3.92
C ASP A 112 -2.64 -2.50 3.77
N LYS A 113 -3.97 -2.65 3.90
CA LYS A 113 -4.65 -3.93 3.65
C LYS A 113 -4.51 -4.38 2.19
N ALA A 114 -4.72 -3.47 1.23
CA ALA A 114 -4.55 -3.77 -0.20
C ALA A 114 -3.11 -4.20 -0.53
N LYS A 115 -2.12 -3.53 0.07
CA LYS A 115 -0.70 -3.91 -0.03
C LYS A 115 -0.43 -5.31 0.54
N GLN A 116 -1.01 -5.67 1.69
CA GLN A 116 -0.88 -7.00 2.27
C GLN A 116 -1.44 -8.10 1.35
N VAL A 117 -2.58 -7.85 0.71
CA VAL A 117 -3.23 -8.78 -0.24
C VAL A 117 -2.39 -9.01 -1.50
N THR A 118 -1.44 -8.12 -1.81
CA THR A 118 -0.53 -8.22 -2.96
C THR A 118 0.90 -8.62 -2.60
N ALA A 119 1.22 -8.80 -1.32
CA ALA A 119 2.60 -8.86 -0.82
C ALA A 119 3.40 -10.11 -1.24
N SER A 120 2.74 -11.24 -1.53
CA SER A 120 3.43 -12.49 -1.87
C SER A 120 2.61 -13.39 -2.79
N ASN A 121 3.26 -14.45 -3.30
CA ASN A 121 2.64 -15.44 -4.18
C ASN A 121 1.51 -16.23 -3.52
N SER A 122 1.48 -16.30 -2.18
CA SER A 122 0.43 -16.97 -1.42
C SER A 122 -0.79 -16.09 -1.14
N GLN A 123 -0.70 -14.80 -1.45
CA GLN A 123 -1.79 -13.86 -1.23
C GLN A 123 -2.83 -13.89 -2.35
N ALA A 124 -4.03 -13.38 -2.06
CA ALA A 124 -5.22 -13.54 -2.88
C ALA A 124 -5.04 -13.11 -4.35
N THR A 125 -4.31 -12.04 -4.64
CA THR A 125 -4.13 -11.51 -6.00
C THR A 125 -3.39 -12.47 -6.94
N GLU A 126 -2.56 -13.35 -6.43
CA GLU A 126 -1.90 -14.40 -7.21
C GLU A 126 -2.51 -15.78 -6.96
N ALA A 127 -2.73 -16.14 -5.71
CA ALA A 127 -3.21 -17.47 -5.32
C ALA A 127 -4.61 -17.79 -5.88
N ILE A 128 -5.46 -16.79 -6.15
CA ILE A 128 -6.80 -17.00 -6.70
C ILE A 128 -6.80 -17.74 -8.04
N TRP A 129 -5.79 -17.53 -8.87
CA TRP A 129 -5.65 -18.23 -10.16
C TRP A 129 -5.51 -19.72 -9.98
N GLN A 130 -4.65 -20.11 -9.02
CA GLN A 130 -4.46 -21.52 -8.69
C GLN A 130 -5.73 -22.13 -8.08
N THR A 131 -6.43 -21.37 -7.23
CA THR A 131 -7.70 -21.81 -6.63
C THR A 131 -8.79 -21.99 -7.69
N LEU A 132 -8.92 -21.08 -8.65
CA LEU A 132 -9.86 -21.19 -9.78
C LEU A 132 -9.58 -22.44 -10.63
N ILE A 133 -8.32 -22.66 -11.01
CA ILE A 133 -7.91 -23.86 -11.75
C ILE A 133 -8.24 -25.10 -10.91
N SER A 134 -7.97 -25.09 -9.60
CA SER A 134 -8.29 -26.18 -8.68
C SER A 134 -9.78 -26.47 -8.60
N VAL A 135 -10.62 -25.44 -8.46
CA VAL A 135 -12.07 -25.62 -8.48
C VAL A 135 -12.54 -26.27 -9.78
N CYS A 136 -12.06 -25.82 -10.94
CA CYS A 136 -12.42 -26.40 -12.22
C CYS A 136 -11.99 -27.87 -12.35
N LYS A 137 -10.71 -28.19 -12.09
CA LYS A 137 -10.18 -29.56 -12.22
C LYS A 137 -10.82 -30.53 -11.26
N LEU A 138 -11.03 -30.12 -9.98
CA LEU A 138 -11.68 -30.96 -8.97
C LEU A 138 -13.17 -31.17 -9.25
N SER A 139 -13.88 -30.16 -9.78
CA SER A 139 -15.29 -30.30 -10.16
C SER A 139 -15.46 -31.31 -11.29
N ILE A 140 -14.64 -31.23 -12.33
CA ILE A 140 -14.70 -32.18 -13.46
C ILE A 140 -14.35 -33.59 -13.00
N LEU A 141 -13.28 -33.72 -12.19
CA LEU A 141 -12.85 -35.04 -11.69
C LEU A 141 -13.87 -35.66 -10.76
N THR A 142 -14.50 -34.86 -9.88
CA THR A 142 -15.61 -35.33 -9.02
C THR A 142 -16.77 -35.88 -9.85
N LEU A 143 -17.15 -35.16 -10.93
CA LEU A 143 -18.20 -35.63 -11.85
C LEU A 143 -17.83 -36.97 -12.50
N ILE A 144 -16.57 -37.12 -12.96
CA ILE A 144 -16.08 -38.39 -13.54
C ILE A 144 -16.16 -39.53 -12.51
N TYR A 145 -15.75 -39.30 -11.28
CA TYR A 145 -15.85 -40.33 -10.24
C TYR A 145 -17.31 -40.70 -9.88
N ILE A 146 -18.23 -39.73 -9.86
CA ILE A 146 -19.66 -39.99 -9.64
C ILE A 146 -20.22 -40.86 -10.77
N ILE A 147 -19.87 -40.54 -12.04
CA ILE A 147 -20.28 -41.34 -13.19
C ILE A 147 -19.71 -42.76 -13.10
N LEU A 148 -18.42 -42.91 -12.76
CA LEU A 148 -17.79 -44.23 -12.58
C LEU A 148 -18.46 -45.05 -11.51
N LEU A 149 -18.77 -44.47 -10.36
CA LEU A 149 -19.39 -45.14 -9.22
C LEU A 149 -20.91 -45.37 -9.38
N SER A 150 -21.55 -44.75 -10.38
CA SER A 150 -23.01 -44.95 -10.62
C SER A 150 -23.40 -46.39 -10.98
N GLN A 151 -22.44 -47.23 -11.34
CA GLN A 151 -22.63 -48.66 -11.59
C GLN A 151 -22.72 -49.50 -10.31
N LEU A 152 -22.35 -48.92 -9.16
CA LEU A 152 -22.44 -49.58 -7.85
C LEU A 152 -23.84 -49.41 -7.22
N PRO A 153 -24.20 -50.25 -6.23
CA PRO A 153 -25.42 -50.05 -5.46
C PRO A 153 -25.53 -48.62 -4.93
N LEU A 154 -26.69 -47.99 -5.08
CA LEU A 154 -26.97 -46.62 -4.68
C LEU A 154 -26.57 -46.33 -3.21
N LEU A 155 -26.63 -47.37 -2.35
CA LEU A 155 -26.26 -47.31 -0.93
C LEU A 155 -24.81 -46.86 -0.73
N ILE A 156 -23.85 -47.36 -1.53
CA ILE A 156 -22.41 -47.03 -1.40
C ILE A 156 -22.20 -45.55 -1.78
N VAL A 157 -22.80 -45.12 -2.89
CA VAL A 157 -22.69 -43.75 -3.36
C VAL A 157 -23.32 -42.77 -2.36
N SER A 158 -24.51 -43.13 -1.85
CA SER A 158 -25.22 -42.28 -0.87
C SER A 158 -24.45 -42.15 0.45
N ILE A 159 -23.90 -43.21 0.99
CA ILE A 159 -23.09 -43.15 2.22
C ILE A 159 -21.84 -42.29 2.00
N THR A 160 -21.17 -42.45 0.87
CA THR A 160 -19.99 -41.64 0.54
C THR A 160 -20.33 -40.14 0.49
N LEU A 161 -21.41 -39.76 -0.19
CA LEU A 161 -21.85 -38.40 -0.28
C LEU A 161 -22.28 -37.82 1.09
N ILE A 162 -23.09 -38.57 1.86
CA ILE A 162 -23.58 -38.11 3.16
C ILE A 162 -22.44 -37.93 4.16
N THR A 163 -21.52 -38.88 4.26
CA THR A 163 -20.38 -38.76 5.19
C THR A 163 -19.45 -37.61 4.80
N THR A 164 -19.23 -37.38 3.51
CA THR A 164 -18.44 -36.23 3.02
C THR A 164 -19.11 -34.91 3.33
N LEU A 165 -20.43 -34.78 3.13
CA LEU A 165 -21.17 -33.57 3.48
C LEU A 165 -21.15 -33.30 4.99
N ILE A 166 -21.31 -34.33 5.84
CA ILE A 166 -21.23 -34.17 7.31
C ILE A 166 -19.84 -33.66 7.70
N SER A 167 -18.77 -34.28 7.17
CA SER A 167 -17.38 -33.83 7.41
C SER A 167 -17.17 -32.37 6.99
N TYR A 168 -17.70 -32.01 5.82
CA TYR A 168 -17.60 -30.61 5.34
C TYR A 168 -18.30 -29.62 6.27
N PHE A 169 -19.56 -29.87 6.64
CA PHE A 169 -20.29 -28.93 7.51
C PHE A 169 -19.60 -28.77 8.86
N TRP A 170 -19.03 -29.85 9.39
CA TRP A 170 -18.29 -29.81 10.63
C TRP A 170 -16.98 -29.01 10.51
N SER A 171 -16.20 -29.28 9.48
CA SER A 171 -14.96 -28.55 9.18
C SER A 171 -15.24 -27.04 8.91
N ARG A 172 -16.33 -26.75 8.19
CA ARG A 172 -16.75 -25.36 7.93
C ARG A 172 -17.03 -24.59 9.22
N GLN A 173 -17.76 -25.18 10.16
CA GLN A 173 -18.11 -24.55 11.44
C GLN A 173 -16.86 -24.17 12.24
N ILE A 174 -15.81 -24.99 12.18
CA ILE A 174 -14.53 -24.72 12.85
C ILE A 174 -13.74 -23.65 12.13
N ASN A 175 -13.70 -23.69 10.80
CA ASN A 175 -13.06 -22.66 9.99
C ASN A 175 -13.73 -21.28 10.18
N GLU A 176 -15.06 -21.22 10.29
CA GLU A 176 -15.79 -19.98 10.63
C GLU A 176 -15.42 -19.45 12.02
N TRP A 177 -15.13 -20.33 12.99
CA TRP A 177 -14.66 -19.89 14.28
C TRP A 177 -13.31 -19.17 14.18
N GLY A 178 -12.35 -19.70 13.44
CA GLY A 178 -11.06 -19.04 13.18
C GLY A 178 -11.23 -17.68 12.51
N TYR A 179 -12.14 -17.59 11.54
CA TYR A 179 -12.44 -16.32 10.86
C TYR A 179 -13.03 -15.27 11.80
N ARG A 180 -13.99 -15.65 12.65
CA ARG A 180 -14.63 -14.72 13.61
C ARG A 180 -13.66 -14.18 14.67
N HIS A 181 -12.59 -14.92 14.97
CA HIS A 181 -11.58 -14.51 15.97
C HIS A 181 -10.30 -13.96 15.35
N ARG A 182 -10.28 -13.69 14.02
CA ARG A 182 -9.12 -13.16 13.31
C ARG A 182 -8.67 -11.81 13.82
N GLU A 183 -9.61 -10.99 14.30
CA GLU A 183 -9.28 -9.66 14.88
C GLU A 183 -8.55 -9.81 16.22
N GLU A 184 -8.89 -10.81 17.02
CA GLU A 184 -8.19 -11.14 18.27
C GLU A 184 -6.74 -11.54 18.00
N GLU A 185 -6.51 -12.42 17.02
CA GLU A 185 -5.19 -12.84 16.57
C GLU A 185 -4.38 -11.67 16.02
N ALA A 186 -4.99 -10.88 15.13
CA ALA A 186 -4.35 -9.70 14.52
C ALA A 186 -3.90 -8.66 15.56
N ALA A 187 -4.67 -8.46 16.63
CA ALA A 187 -4.30 -7.55 17.71
C ALA A 187 -3.04 -8.02 18.47
N TYR A 188 -2.85 -9.32 18.64
CA TYR A 188 -1.63 -9.86 19.27
C TYR A 188 -0.41 -9.71 18.36
N ILE A 189 -0.56 -10.01 17.07
CA ILE A 189 0.51 -9.84 16.06
C ILE A 189 0.90 -8.38 15.98
N GLN A 190 -0.07 -7.45 15.92
CA GLN A 190 0.19 -6.01 15.86
C GLN A 190 1.03 -5.51 17.04
N LYS A 191 0.77 -6.01 18.26
CA LYS A 191 1.58 -5.64 19.44
C LYS A 191 3.01 -6.16 19.34
N MET A 192 3.21 -7.37 18.85
CA MET A 192 4.55 -7.94 18.65
C MET A 192 5.31 -7.19 17.55
N ASP A 193 4.64 -6.86 16.44
CA ASP A 193 5.21 -6.10 15.34
C ASP A 193 5.57 -4.66 15.78
N TYR A 194 4.74 -4.01 16.60
CA TYR A 194 5.04 -2.71 17.18
C TYR A 194 6.39 -2.74 17.93
N VAL A 195 6.58 -3.73 18.80
CA VAL A 195 7.86 -3.89 19.54
C VAL A 195 9.01 -4.08 18.56
N PHE A 196 8.84 -4.95 17.56
CA PHE A 196 9.88 -5.24 16.58
C PHE A 196 10.28 -3.99 15.76
N GLN A 197 9.29 -3.27 15.23
CA GLN A 197 9.52 -2.07 14.42
C GLN A 197 10.14 -0.94 15.25
N THR A 198 9.61 -0.69 16.46
CA THR A 198 10.13 0.37 17.33
C THR A 198 11.58 0.11 17.79
N THR A 199 11.90 -1.14 18.11
CA THR A 199 13.28 -1.49 18.55
C THR A 199 14.29 -1.50 17.41
N LYS A 200 13.84 -1.66 16.15
CA LYS A 200 14.66 -1.61 14.94
C LYS A 200 14.91 -0.19 14.46
N ASP A 201 14.01 0.74 14.77
CA ASP A 201 14.13 2.13 14.32
C ASP A 201 15.21 2.87 15.12
N SER A 202 16.20 3.38 14.41
CA SER A 202 17.35 4.12 14.99
C SER A 202 16.94 5.39 15.73
N THR A 203 15.79 5.99 15.42
CA THR A 203 15.27 7.20 16.09
C THR A 203 15.00 6.95 17.55
N TYR A 204 14.45 5.78 17.91
CA TYR A 204 14.19 5.37 19.30
C TYR A 204 15.43 4.79 20.00
N GLY A 205 16.51 4.51 19.27
CA GLY A 205 17.70 3.83 19.83
C GLY A 205 18.34 4.56 21.01
N LYS A 206 18.32 5.90 21.01
CA LYS A 206 18.85 6.73 22.11
C LYS A 206 17.98 6.62 23.35
N ASP A 207 16.67 6.75 23.19
CA ASP A 207 15.69 6.74 24.28
C ASP A 207 15.65 5.35 24.95
N ILE A 208 15.63 4.28 24.16
CA ILE A 208 15.65 2.91 24.66
C ILE A 208 16.88 2.67 25.55
N LYS A 209 18.05 3.20 25.17
CA LYS A 209 19.29 3.02 25.92
C LYS A 209 19.36 3.90 27.18
N ILE A 210 19.03 5.21 27.04
CA ILE A 210 19.10 6.17 28.14
C ILE A 210 18.07 5.86 29.24
N PHE A 211 16.83 5.53 28.84
CA PHE A 211 15.74 5.25 29.77
C PHE A 211 15.64 3.78 30.17
N GLY A 212 16.55 2.90 29.66
CA GLY A 212 16.58 1.48 30.02
C GLY A 212 15.28 0.73 29.69
N MET A 213 14.63 1.03 28.55
CA MET A 213 13.29 0.54 28.21
C MET A 213 13.24 -0.94 27.81
N LYS A 214 14.36 -1.67 27.79
CA LYS A 214 14.43 -3.08 27.42
C LYS A 214 13.43 -3.96 28.19
N PRO A 215 13.32 -3.90 29.54
CA PRO A 215 12.39 -4.75 30.29
C PRO A 215 10.92 -4.47 29.89
N TRP A 216 10.57 -3.23 29.62
CA TRP A 216 9.21 -2.83 29.21
C TRP A 216 8.84 -3.43 27.85
N PHE A 217 9.73 -3.35 26.86
CA PHE A 217 9.48 -3.98 25.54
C PHE A 217 9.42 -5.50 25.63
N GLU A 218 10.29 -6.13 26.45
CA GLU A 218 10.27 -7.58 26.69
C GLU A 218 8.94 -8.02 27.33
N GLU A 219 8.41 -7.25 28.27
CA GLU A 219 7.12 -7.56 28.93
C GLU A 219 5.96 -7.48 27.94
N ILE A 220 5.88 -6.40 27.12
CA ILE A 220 4.84 -6.27 26.09
C ILE A 220 4.90 -7.44 25.10
N TYR A 221 6.09 -7.75 24.57
CA TYR A 221 6.27 -8.83 23.62
C TYR A 221 5.89 -10.18 24.24
N LYS A 222 6.38 -10.47 25.45
CA LYS A 222 6.11 -11.72 26.16
C LYS A 222 4.61 -11.89 26.47
N SER A 223 3.95 -10.83 26.92
CA SER A 223 2.51 -10.84 27.17
C SER A 223 1.72 -11.12 25.89
N ALA A 224 2.01 -10.39 24.81
CA ALA A 224 1.35 -10.58 23.52
C ALA A 224 1.59 -11.99 22.95
N ASN A 225 2.82 -12.52 23.04
CA ASN A 225 3.19 -13.84 22.59
C ASN A 225 2.49 -14.95 23.41
N GLN A 226 2.35 -14.79 24.74
CA GLN A 226 1.59 -15.73 25.57
C GLN A 226 0.11 -15.78 25.17
N MET A 227 -0.50 -14.63 24.90
CA MET A 227 -1.89 -14.57 24.42
C MET A 227 -2.04 -15.19 23.04
N PHE A 228 -1.11 -14.95 22.12
CA PHE A 228 -1.04 -15.56 20.80
C PHE A 228 -0.93 -17.09 20.87
N ILE A 229 0.00 -17.62 21.68
CA ILE A 229 0.14 -19.07 21.91
C ILE A 229 -1.15 -19.64 22.55
N GLY A 230 -1.76 -18.94 23.51
CA GLY A 230 -3.02 -19.34 24.11
C GLY A 230 -4.16 -19.42 23.10
N PHE A 231 -4.23 -18.47 22.18
CA PHE A 231 -5.18 -18.46 21.06
C PHE A 231 -4.97 -19.69 20.15
N HIS A 232 -3.74 -19.92 19.69
CA HIS A 232 -3.43 -21.09 18.83
C HIS A 232 -3.73 -22.41 19.51
N ARG A 233 -3.43 -22.57 20.80
CA ARG A 233 -3.81 -23.79 21.55
C ARG A 233 -5.31 -24.02 21.56
N ARG A 234 -6.14 -22.97 21.65
CA ARG A 234 -7.61 -23.10 21.58
C ARG A 234 -8.06 -23.50 20.16
N ALA A 235 -7.46 -22.91 19.15
CA ALA A 235 -7.72 -23.22 17.75
C ALA A 235 -7.35 -24.68 17.42
N GLU A 236 -6.12 -25.11 17.76
CA GLU A 236 -5.61 -26.46 17.49
C GLU A 236 -6.44 -27.57 18.14
N ARG A 237 -6.94 -27.33 19.36
CA ARG A 237 -7.86 -28.29 19.99
C ARG A 237 -9.15 -28.47 19.18
N LYS A 238 -9.67 -27.42 18.55
CA LYS A 238 -10.88 -27.51 17.73
C LYS A 238 -10.60 -28.23 16.41
N TYR A 239 -9.46 -27.91 15.78
CA TYR A 239 -9.03 -28.61 14.56
C TYR A 239 -8.79 -30.10 14.83
N PHE A 240 -8.11 -30.44 15.90
CA PHE A 240 -7.90 -31.84 16.30
C PHE A 240 -9.23 -32.61 16.47
N LEU A 241 -10.24 -32.00 17.10
CA LEU A 241 -11.57 -32.65 17.23
C LEU A 241 -12.24 -32.81 15.85
N ALA A 242 -12.05 -31.89 14.92
CA ALA A 242 -12.56 -32.05 13.56
C ALA A 242 -11.91 -33.23 12.83
N ASP A 243 -10.58 -33.30 12.91
CA ASP A 243 -9.80 -34.36 12.29
C ASP A 243 -10.18 -35.74 12.87
N LEU A 244 -10.45 -35.82 14.19
CA LEU A 244 -10.90 -37.05 14.83
C LEU A 244 -12.28 -37.51 14.32
N ILE A 245 -13.23 -36.56 14.18
CA ILE A 245 -14.56 -36.87 13.63
C ILE A 245 -14.44 -37.33 12.17
N GLU A 246 -13.61 -36.66 11.38
CA GLU A 246 -13.35 -37.06 10.00
C GLU A 246 -12.77 -38.45 9.89
N LEU A 247 -11.81 -38.81 10.76
CA LEU A 247 -11.24 -40.13 10.82
C LEU A 247 -12.32 -41.20 11.13
N CYS A 248 -13.20 -40.94 12.11
CA CYS A 248 -14.31 -41.81 12.43
C CYS A 248 -15.29 -42.02 11.27
N LEU A 249 -15.67 -40.90 10.60
CA LEU A 249 -16.55 -40.96 9.42
C LEU A 249 -15.90 -41.73 8.27
N THR A 250 -14.60 -41.57 8.08
CA THR A 250 -13.82 -42.28 7.06
C THR A 250 -13.76 -43.78 7.35
N LEU A 251 -13.55 -44.19 8.61
CA LEU A 251 -13.58 -45.59 9.01
C LEU A 251 -14.94 -46.24 8.77
N VAL A 252 -16.04 -45.57 9.15
CA VAL A 252 -17.40 -46.06 8.93
C VAL A 252 -17.68 -46.23 7.44
N ARG A 253 -17.40 -45.20 6.65
CA ARG A 253 -17.60 -45.20 5.20
C ARG A 253 -16.82 -46.32 4.52
N ASN A 254 -15.49 -46.36 4.76
CA ASN A 254 -14.63 -47.35 4.12
C ASN A 254 -14.97 -48.77 4.59
N GLY A 255 -15.32 -48.95 5.86
CA GLY A 255 -15.77 -50.26 6.40
C GLY A 255 -17.02 -50.78 5.70
N ILE A 256 -18.03 -49.93 5.53
CA ILE A 256 -19.28 -50.32 4.84
C ILE A 256 -19.00 -50.59 3.35
N ALA A 257 -18.25 -49.68 2.69
CA ALA A 257 -17.89 -49.86 1.27
C ALA A 257 -17.09 -51.13 1.05
N TYR A 258 -16.12 -51.39 1.91
CA TYR A 258 -15.31 -52.60 1.85
C TYR A 258 -16.16 -53.86 2.01
N PHE A 259 -17.02 -53.89 3.03
CA PHE A 259 -17.91 -55.01 3.28
C PHE A 259 -18.80 -55.31 2.08
N LEU A 260 -19.44 -54.29 1.49
CA LEU A 260 -20.32 -54.48 0.34
C LEU A 260 -19.57 -54.93 -0.91
N LEU A 261 -18.42 -54.32 -1.21
CA LEU A 261 -17.60 -54.70 -2.35
C LEU A 261 -17.05 -56.11 -2.25
N VAL A 262 -16.56 -56.53 -1.06
CA VAL A 262 -16.11 -57.90 -0.81
C VAL A 262 -17.26 -58.91 -0.99
N LYS A 263 -18.48 -58.57 -0.48
CA LYS A 263 -19.67 -59.41 -0.67
C LYS A 263 -19.96 -59.61 -2.16
N MET A 264 -19.89 -58.53 -2.99
CA MET A 264 -20.12 -58.63 -4.42
C MET A 264 -19.05 -59.47 -5.15
N VAL A 265 -17.81 -59.45 -4.68
CA VAL A 265 -16.74 -60.32 -5.24
C VAL A 265 -17.00 -61.80 -4.88
N VAL A 266 -17.34 -62.09 -3.63
CA VAL A 266 -17.62 -63.46 -3.16
C VAL A 266 -18.86 -64.06 -3.88
N GLU A 267 -19.88 -63.25 -4.15
CA GLU A 267 -21.07 -63.64 -4.90
C GLU A 267 -20.82 -63.77 -6.42
N GLY A 268 -19.59 -63.49 -6.90
CA GLY A 268 -19.22 -63.57 -8.31
C GLY A 268 -19.78 -62.42 -9.18
N ALA A 269 -20.37 -61.40 -8.57
CA ALA A 269 -20.93 -60.23 -9.27
C ALA A 269 -19.87 -59.21 -9.68
N LEU A 270 -18.65 -59.27 -9.10
CA LEU A 270 -17.56 -58.33 -9.35
C LEU A 270 -16.22 -59.06 -9.45
N SER A 271 -15.39 -58.71 -10.45
CA SER A 271 -14.03 -59.27 -10.54
C SER A 271 -13.09 -58.58 -9.53
N PRO A 272 -12.00 -59.25 -9.07
CA PRO A 272 -11.01 -58.65 -8.18
C PRO A 272 -10.40 -57.37 -8.74
N SER A 273 -10.19 -57.28 -10.06
CA SER A 273 -9.69 -56.07 -10.72
C SER A 273 -10.66 -54.88 -10.62
N LEU A 274 -11.97 -55.15 -10.80
CA LEU A 274 -13.02 -54.13 -10.62
C LEU A 274 -13.22 -53.74 -9.14
N PHE A 275 -13.03 -54.69 -8.22
CA PHE A 275 -13.02 -54.35 -6.78
C PHE A 275 -11.96 -53.30 -6.45
N VAL A 276 -10.73 -53.49 -6.91
CA VAL A 276 -9.64 -52.52 -6.68
C VAL A 276 -9.97 -51.18 -7.31
N LEU A 277 -10.54 -51.16 -8.53
CA LEU A 277 -10.97 -49.93 -9.19
C LEU A 277 -11.99 -49.16 -8.36
N TYR A 278 -13.09 -49.81 -7.94
CA TYR A 278 -14.15 -49.14 -7.21
C TYR A 278 -13.74 -48.74 -5.79
N PHE A 279 -12.94 -49.55 -5.12
CA PHE A 279 -12.42 -49.24 -3.79
C PHE A 279 -11.53 -47.97 -3.84
N SER A 280 -10.60 -47.93 -4.80
CA SER A 280 -9.75 -46.76 -5.02
C SER A 280 -10.57 -45.52 -5.43
N ALA A 281 -11.59 -45.70 -6.28
CA ALA A 281 -12.44 -44.62 -6.73
C ALA A 281 -13.30 -43.99 -5.59
N ILE A 282 -13.77 -44.82 -4.61
CA ILE A 282 -14.52 -44.33 -3.44
C ILE A 282 -13.62 -43.45 -2.57
N GLY A 283 -12.38 -43.91 -2.30
CA GLY A 283 -11.40 -43.10 -1.57
C GLY A 283 -11.05 -41.81 -2.29
N ALA A 284 -10.79 -41.89 -3.58
CA ALA A 284 -10.47 -40.75 -4.43
C ALA A 284 -11.63 -39.73 -4.48
N LEU A 285 -12.87 -40.16 -4.69
CA LEU A 285 -14.05 -39.30 -4.70
C LEU A 285 -14.16 -38.46 -3.42
N THR A 286 -13.94 -39.12 -2.26
CA THR A 286 -14.03 -38.42 -0.98
C THR A 286 -12.98 -37.31 -0.86
N ASN A 287 -11.71 -37.63 -1.15
CA ASN A 287 -10.62 -36.66 -1.09
C ASN A 287 -10.86 -35.52 -2.06
N GLN A 288 -11.31 -35.80 -3.30
CA GLN A 288 -11.62 -34.79 -4.30
C GLN A 288 -12.76 -33.86 -3.87
N MET A 289 -13.83 -34.41 -3.28
CA MET A 289 -14.94 -33.60 -2.76
C MET A 289 -14.48 -32.70 -1.60
N GLN A 290 -13.68 -33.21 -0.68
CA GLN A 290 -13.14 -32.42 0.42
C GLN A 290 -12.26 -31.27 -0.10
N GLU A 291 -11.31 -31.58 -1.00
CA GLU A 291 -10.47 -30.58 -1.64
C GLU A 291 -11.29 -29.53 -2.42
N LEU A 292 -12.33 -29.96 -3.14
CA LEU A 292 -13.23 -29.07 -3.88
C LEU A 292 -13.95 -28.10 -2.93
N LEU A 293 -14.49 -28.59 -1.84
CA LEU A 293 -15.20 -27.78 -0.86
C LEU A 293 -14.26 -26.81 -0.14
N LEU A 294 -13.02 -27.23 0.16
CA LEU A 294 -11.97 -26.35 0.68
C LEU A 294 -11.56 -25.28 -0.33
N ALA A 295 -11.46 -25.68 -1.61
CA ALA A 295 -11.14 -24.72 -2.69
C ALA A 295 -12.23 -23.66 -2.84
N PHE A 296 -13.52 -24.00 -2.73
CA PHE A 296 -14.62 -23.04 -2.71
C PHE A 296 -14.54 -22.06 -1.52
N ASN A 297 -14.24 -22.57 -0.32
CA ASN A 297 -14.06 -21.73 0.86
C ASN A 297 -12.88 -20.76 0.68
N THR A 298 -11.76 -21.27 0.14
CA THR A 298 -10.57 -20.47 -0.15
C THR A 298 -10.87 -19.41 -1.20
N LEU A 299 -11.60 -19.77 -2.26
CA LEU A 299 -12.00 -18.83 -3.31
C LEU A 299 -12.89 -17.71 -2.74
N HIS A 300 -13.82 -18.05 -1.85
CA HIS A 300 -14.65 -17.05 -1.18
C HIS A 300 -13.81 -16.07 -0.34
N LYS A 301 -12.85 -16.57 0.48
CA LYS A 301 -11.93 -15.69 1.24
C LYS A 301 -11.10 -14.80 0.32
N GLN A 302 -10.53 -15.38 -0.73
CA GLN A 302 -9.73 -14.62 -1.71
C GLN A 302 -10.56 -13.57 -2.45
N SER A 303 -11.85 -13.83 -2.70
CA SER A 303 -12.73 -12.83 -3.30
C SER A 303 -12.95 -11.61 -2.40
N LEU A 304 -13.09 -11.81 -1.08
CA LEU A 304 -13.18 -10.73 -0.10
C LEU A 304 -11.89 -9.91 -0.02
N ASP A 305 -10.74 -10.59 -0.07
CA ASP A 305 -9.44 -9.91 -0.08
C ASP A 305 -9.26 -9.07 -1.37
N ILE A 306 -9.70 -9.56 -2.53
CA ILE A 306 -9.68 -8.81 -3.79
C ILE A 306 -10.64 -7.63 -3.76
N GLU A 307 -11.79 -7.75 -3.07
CA GLU A 307 -12.69 -6.63 -2.87
C GLU A 307 -12.01 -5.48 -2.12
N ILE A 308 -11.10 -5.76 -1.17
CA ILE A 308 -10.29 -4.73 -0.50
C ILE A 308 -9.44 -3.96 -1.51
N VAL A 309 -8.77 -4.65 -2.43
CA VAL A 309 -7.98 -4.04 -3.50
C VAL A 309 -8.87 -3.15 -4.38
N ARG A 310 -10.02 -3.66 -4.77
CA ARG A 310 -10.98 -2.92 -5.60
C ARG A 310 -11.48 -1.67 -4.88
N ARG A 311 -11.92 -1.78 -3.62
CA ARG A 311 -12.37 -0.63 -2.82
C ARG A 311 -11.29 0.44 -2.68
N TYR A 312 -10.02 0.05 -2.60
CA TYR A 312 -8.92 0.99 -2.57
C TYR A 312 -8.73 1.71 -3.91
N LEU A 313 -8.74 0.98 -5.03
CA LEU A 313 -8.61 1.56 -6.37
C LEU A 313 -9.81 2.47 -6.72
N ASP A 314 -11.02 2.06 -6.32
CA ASP A 314 -12.27 2.80 -6.54
C ASP A 314 -12.48 3.91 -5.49
N TRP A 315 -11.51 4.17 -4.57
CA TRP A 315 -11.65 5.24 -3.58
C TRP A 315 -11.87 6.58 -4.27
N PRO A 316 -12.91 7.35 -3.85
CA PRO A 316 -13.30 8.56 -4.56
C PRO A 316 -12.24 9.66 -4.47
N GLU A 317 -12.04 10.37 -5.57
CA GLU A 317 -11.26 11.59 -5.59
C GLU A 317 -12.11 12.77 -5.12
N ILE A 318 -11.48 13.65 -4.34
CA ILE A 318 -12.14 14.86 -3.82
C ILE A 318 -12.02 15.99 -4.84
N PHE A 319 -10.90 16.00 -5.58
CA PHE A 319 -10.58 17.05 -6.53
C PHE A 319 -10.85 16.61 -7.97
N LEU A 320 -11.17 17.58 -8.82
CA LEU A 320 -11.16 17.38 -10.26
C LEU A 320 -9.72 17.40 -10.76
N PHE A 321 -9.36 16.37 -11.52
CA PHE A 321 -8.10 16.28 -12.22
C PHE A 321 -8.32 16.47 -13.72
N GLU A 322 -8.27 15.43 -14.53
CA GLU A 322 -8.43 15.51 -15.99
C GLU A 322 -9.80 16.07 -16.43
N GLU A 323 -10.82 15.94 -15.59
CA GLU A 323 -12.17 16.47 -15.80
C GLU A 323 -12.29 17.95 -15.49
N GLY A 324 -11.31 18.52 -14.75
CA GLY A 324 -11.27 19.92 -14.38
C GLY A 324 -10.88 20.81 -15.55
N LYS A 325 -11.29 22.09 -15.47
CA LYS A 325 -10.91 23.12 -16.45
C LYS A 325 -9.39 23.27 -16.50
N ALA A 326 -8.80 23.16 -17.67
CA ALA A 326 -7.38 23.41 -17.86
C ALA A 326 -7.03 24.86 -17.50
N LEU A 327 -5.87 25.07 -16.88
CA LEU A 327 -5.41 26.40 -16.52
C LEU A 327 -4.82 27.09 -17.75
N ALA A 328 -5.44 28.18 -18.19
CA ALA A 328 -4.89 28.98 -19.25
C ALA A 328 -3.67 29.80 -18.74
N PRO A 329 -2.55 29.83 -19.48
CA PRO A 329 -1.43 30.70 -19.13
C PRO A 329 -1.86 32.18 -19.10
N VAL A 330 -1.48 32.89 -18.03
CA VAL A 330 -1.70 34.33 -17.92
C VAL A 330 -0.41 35.06 -18.29
N PRO A 331 -0.45 36.10 -19.13
CA PRO A 331 0.73 36.91 -19.43
C PRO A 331 1.43 37.37 -18.15
N ASP A 332 2.75 37.33 -18.14
CA ASP A 332 3.63 37.74 -17.03
C ASP A 332 3.38 36.98 -15.70
N GLY A 333 2.62 35.88 -15.73
CA GLY A 333 2.31 35.11 -14.52
C GLY A 333 1.50 35.87 -13.46
N ALA A 334 0.70 36.85 -13.88
CA ALA A 334 -0.04 37.76 -13.02
C ALA A 334 -1.30 37.11 -12.45
N TYR A 335 -1.13 36.20 -11.49
CA TYR A 335 -2.22 35.52 -10.83
C TYR A 335 -2.65 36.20 -9.54
N LYS A 336 -3.92 36.59 -9.45
CA LYS A 336 -4.58 37.11 -8.25
C LYS A 336 -5.21 35.95 -7.47
N LEU A 337 -4.89 35.82 -6.19
CA LEU A 337 -5.52 34.86 -5.28
C LEU A 337 -6.47 35.58 -4.33
N GLU A 338 -7.65 35.03 -4.11
CA GLU A 338 -8.64 35.57 -3.18
C GLU A 338 -9.23 34.46 -2.31
N MET A 339 -9.46 34.77 -1.05
CA MET A 339 -10.25 33.96 -0.13
C MET A 339 -11.46 34.80 0.27
N LYS A 340 -12.67 34.24 0.13
CA LYS A 340 -13.92 34.90 0.49
C LYS A 340 -14.67 34.10 1.54
N ASN A 341 -14.80 34.66 2.74
CA ASN A 341 -15.49 34.07 3.88
C ASN A 341 -15.07 32.62 4.17
N VAL A 342 -13.77 32.34 4.08
CA VAL A 342 -13.23 31.00 4.18
C VAL A 342 -13.16 30.54 5.63
N SER A 343 -13.87 29.44 5.93
CA SER A 343 -13.72 28.67 7.17
C SER A 343 -13.27 27.24 6.85
N PHE A 344 -12.46 26.66 7.73
CA PHE A 344 -11.93 25.32 7.51
C PHE A 344 -11.83 24.50 8.79
N TYR A 345 -12.29 23.24 8.69
CA TYR A 345 -12.20 22.20 9.69
C TYR A 345 -11.41 21.01 9.14
N TYR A 346 -10.44 20.51 9.89
CA TYR A 346 -9.84 19.23 9.53
C TYR A 346 -10.86 18.09 9.73
N PRO A 347 -10.79 17.02 8.94
CA PRO A 347 -11.67 15.87 9.08
C PRO A 347 -11.68 15.35 10.54
N GLY A 348 -12.86 15.23 11.11
CA GLY A 348 -13.05 14.79 12.52
C GLY A 348 -12.86 15.86 13.59
N SER A 349 -12.45 17.09 13.25
CA SER A 349 -12.38 18.22 14.19
C SER A 349 -13.75 18.86 14.38
N ARG A 350 -14.06 19.24 15.62
CA ARG A 350 -15.29 20.01 15.95
C ARG A 350 -15.06 21.51 15.93
N GLU A 351 -13.82 21.96 16.00
CA GLU A 351 -13.47 23.38 16.03
C GLU A 351 -12.82 23.80 14.72
N PRO A 352 -13.22 24.95 14.15
CA PRO A 352 -12.59 25.48 12.95
C PRO A 352 -11.17 25.98 13.25
N ILE A 353 -10.23 25.59 12.41
CA ILE A 353 -8.86 26.09 12.46
C ILE A 353 -8.76 27.47 11.82
N LEU A 354 -9.56 27.73 10.78
CA LEU A 354 -9.70 29.07 10.17
C LEU A 354 -11.17 29.48 10.19
N LYS A 355 -11.42 30.76 10.48
CA LYS A 355 -12.76 31.32 10.70
C LYS A 355 -12.94 32.59 9.89
N ASN A 356 -13.84 32.54 8.90
CA ASN A 356 -14.27 33.69 8.11
C ASN A 356 -13.08 34.52 7.57
N ILE A 357 -12.10 33.84 6.94
CA ILE A 357 -10.94 34.51 6.36
C ILE A 357 -11.35 35.20 5.06
N ASN A 358 -11.04 36.50 4.98
CA ASN A 358 -11.15 37.30 3.77
C ASN A 358 -9.76 37.84 3.46
N LEU A 359 -9.20 37.45 2.29
CA LEU A 359 -7.84 37.80 1.89
C LEU A 359 -7.80 37.98 0.37
N CYS A 360 -7.14 39.03 -0.06
CA CYS A 360 -6.86 39.27 -1.47
C CYS A 360 -5.36 39.47 -1.64
N ILE A 361 -4.72 38.68 -2.51
CA ILE A 361 -3.29 38.70 -2.80
C ILE A 361 -3.13 39.19 -4.24
N GLN A 362 -2.43 40.31 -4.41
CA GLN A 362 -2.19 40.89 -5.73
C GLN A 362 -1.02 40.19 -6.44
N PRO A 363 -1.01 40.15 -7.79
CA PRO A 363 0.14 39.66 -8.54
C PRO A 363 1.43 40.39 -8.15
N GLY A 364 2.50 39.65 -7.89
CA GLY A 364 3.80 40.20 -7.50
C GLY A 364 3.92 40.67 -6.04
N GLU A 365 2.86 40.58 -5.25
CA GLU A 365 2.84 40.98 -3.83
C GLU A 365 3.60 39.98 -2.95
N LYS A 366 4.39 40.47 -1.99
CA LYS A 366 5.08 39.71 -0.97
C LYS A 366 4.35 39.86 0.36
N ILE A 367 3.78 38.75 0.85
CA ILE A 367 3.01 38.73 2.09
C ILE A 367 3.71 37.89 3.14
N ALA A 368 3.87 38.45 4.34
CA ALA A 368 4.28 37.69 5.51
C ALA A 368 3.05 37.27 6.34
N ILE A 369 2.98 36.01 6.71
CA ILE A 369 1.95 35.44 7.57
C ILE A 369 2.60 35.11 8.90
N VAL A 370 2.17 35.81 9.96
CA VAL A 370 2.75 35.68 11.30
C VAL A 370 1.67 35.32 12.32
N GLY A 371 2.09 34.81 13.48
CA GLY A 371 1.19 34.39 14.55
C GLY A 371 1.79 33.27 15.39
N LEU A 372 1.17 32.95 16.52
CA LEU A 372 1.60 31.90 17.41
C LEU A 372 1.46 30.51 16.76
N ASN A 373 2.11 29.50 17.38
CA ASN A 373 1.95 28.10 16.96
C ASN A 373 0.48 27.68 17.09
N GLY A 374 -0.04 26.95 16.09
CA GLY A 374 -1.44 26.55 16.06
C GLY A 374 -2.45 27.64 15.65
N ALA A 375 -2.00 28.84 15.29
CA ALA A 375 -2.91 29.92 14.86
C ALA A 375 -3.59 29.68 13.50
N GLY A 376 -3.14 28.67 12.71
CA GLY A 376 -3.71 28.35 11.39
C GLY A 376 -2.88 28.76 10.19
N LYS A 377 -1.64 29.24 10.36
CA LYS A 377 -0.77 29.75 9.29
C LYS A 377 -0.51 28.72 8.17
N THR A 378 -0.04 27.52 8.53
CA THR A 378 0.22 26.43 7.57
C THR A 378 -1.08 25.95 6.91
N THR A 379 -2.19 25.95 7.66
CA THR A 379 -3.52 25.61 7.11
C THR A 379 -3.98 26.62 6.07
N LEU A 380 -3.75 27.92 6.29
CA LEU A 380 -4.05 28.97 5.31
C LEU A 380 -3.28 28.71 4.00
N ILE A 381 -1.98 28.41 4.10
CA ILE A 381 -1.16 28.08 2.92
C ILE A 381 -1.64 26.78 2.26
N LYS A 382 -1.98 25.74 3.01
CA LYS A 382 -2.51 24.48 2.43
C LYS A 382 -3.79 24.74 1.61
N LEU A 383 -4.67 25.64 2.05
CA LEU A 383 -5.86 26.05 1.30
C LEU A 383 -5.52 26.89 0.06
N LEU A 384 -4.61 27.86 0.18
CA LEU A 384 -4.16 28.68 -0.95
C LEU A 384 -3.46 27.84 -2.01
N CYS A 385 -2.65 26.85 -1.61
CA CYS A 385 -2.01 25.89 -2.53
C CYS A 385 -2.99 24.85 -3.11
N GLY A 386 -4.23 24.78 -2.60
CA GLY A 386 -5.22 23.82 -3.05
C GLY A 386 -4.99 22.39 -2.58
N PHE A 387 -4.25 22.17 -1.47
CA PHE A 387 -4.16 20.84 -0.83
C PHE A 387 -5.44 20.45 -0.11
N TYR A 388 -6.26 21.44 0.26
CA TYR A 388 -7.60 21.29 0.79
C TYR A 388 -8.54 22.28 0.12
N ASP A 389 -9.80 21.92 0.05
CA ASP A 389 -10.87 22.85 -0.24
C ASP A 389 -11.43 23.43 1.07
N PRO A 390 -11.86 24.70 1.08
CA PRO A 390 -12.49 25.27 2.27
C PRO A 390 -13.80 24.53 2.60
N THR A 391 -14.11 24.43 3.90
CA THR A 391 -15.38 23.87 4.35
C THR A 391 -16.52 24.83 4.06
N GLU A 392 -16.28 26.15 4.24
CA GLU A 392 -17.19 27.24 3.90
C GLU A 392 -16.43 28.32 3.17
N GLY A 393 -17.11 29.05 2.30
CA GLY A 393 -16.51 30.09 1.48
C GLY A 393 -15.80 29.53 0.25
N GLU A 394 -14.99 30.38 -0.40
CA GLU A 394 -14.37 30.10 -1.70
C GLU A 394 -12.92 30.58 -1.72
N VAL A 395 -12.06 29.81 -2.40
CA VAL A 395 -10.71 30.21 -2.80
C VAL A 395 -10.73 30.44 -4.31
N LEU A 396 -10.38 31.65 -4.73
CA LEU A 396 -10.50 32.06 -6.12
C LEU A 396 -9.13 32.34 -6.73
N LEU A 397 -8.96 31.92 -7.97
CA LEU A 397 -7.84 32.31 -8.86
C LEU A 397 -8.39 33.19 -9.97
N ASN A 398 -7.98 34.47 -10.02
CA ASN A 398 -8.49 35.46 -10.97
C ASN A 398 -10.03 35.52 -11.01
N GLY A 399 -10.68 35.41 -9.84
CA GLY A 399 -12.13 35.44 -9.68
C GLY A 399 -12.88 34.14 -9.97
N ILE A 400 -12.19 33.05 -10.28
CA ILE A 400 -12.79 31.72 -10.53
C ILE A 400 -12.40 30.78 -9.40
N ASP A 401 -13.39 30.01 -8.86
CA ASP A 401 -13.14 29.04 -7.80
C ASP A 401 -12.13 27.97 -8.23
N ILE A 402 -11.13 27.71 -7.39
CA ILE A 402 -10.08 26.71 -7.66
C ILE A 402 -10.64 25.29 -7.80
N LYS A 403 -11.82 25.01 -7.26
CA LYS A 403 -12.50 23.71 -7.38
C LYS A 403 -12.84 23.33 -8.83
N VAL A 404 -12.99 24.32 -9.70
CA VAL A 404 -13.35 24.12 -11.12
C VAL A 404 -12.15 23.69 -11.96
N TYR A 405 -10.94 24.00 -11.53
CA TYR A 405 -9.74 23.74 -12.31
C TYR A 405 -9.23 22.30 -12.16
N ASN A 406 -8.52 21.81 -13.19
CA ASN A 406 -7.63 20.67 -13.05
C ASN A 406 -6.64 20.96 -11.91
N ARG A 407 -6.72 20.20 -10.83
CA ARG A 407 -5.93 20.47 -9.62
C ARG A 407 -4.42 20.31 -9.86
N ARG A 408 -4.01 19.43 -10.77
CA ARG A 408 -2.59 19.27 -11.14
C ARG A 408 -2.06 20.50 -11.85
N ASP A 409 -2.86 21.13 -12.72
CA ASP A 409 -2.47 22.37 -13.37
C ASP A 409 -2.37 23.52 -12.35
N TYR A 410 -3.30 23.55 -11.38
CA TYR A 410 -3.24 24.52 -10.30
C TYR A 410 -1.96 24.40 -9.47
N TYR A 411 -1.51 23.18 -9.15
CA TYR A 411 -0.24 22.95 -8.44
C TYR A 411 1.01 23.43 -9.19
N LYS A 412 0.95 23.54 -10.52
CA LYS A 412 2.07 24.07 -11.32
C LYS A 412 2.33 25.54 -11.02
N LEU A 413 1.34 26.29 -10.50
CA LEU A 413 1.49 27.69 -10.13
C LEU A 413 2.38 27.93 -8.92
N PHE A 414 2.64 26.92 -8.10
CA PHE A 414 3.33 27.06 -6.82
C PHE A 414 4.71 26.43 -6.84
N SER A 415 5.70 27.16 -6.33
CA SER A 415 6.96 26.61 -5.83
C SER A 415 6.96 26.74 -4.32
N ALA A 416 7.16 25.64 -3.59
CA ALA A 416 7.06 25.66 -2.13
C ALA A 416 8.31 25.07 -1.46
N VAL A 417 8.73 25.72 -0.36
CA VAL A 417 9.64 25.18 0.63
C VAL A 417 8.84 25.05 1.91
N PHE A 418 8.46 23.81 2.26
CA PHE A 418 7.73 23.51 3.49
C PHE A 418 8.71 23.20 4.63
N GLN A 419 8.22 23.30 5.87
CA GLN A 419 8.96 22.99 7.07
C GLN A 419 9.41 21.51 7.09
N ASP A 420 8.48 20.61 6.72
CA ASP A 420 8.77 19.19 6.54
C ASP A 420 9.21 18.95 5.10
N TYR A 421 10.47 18.64 4.92
CA TYR A 421 11.05 18.35 3.61
C TYR A 421 11.38 16.87 3.44
N SER A 422 11.31 16.39 2.21
CA SER A 422 11.74 15.04 1.85
C SER A 422 12.89 15.09 0.85
N LEU A 423 13.92 14.25 1.10
CA LEU A 423 14.95 13.95 0.14
C LEU A 423 14.67 12.59 -0.50
N LEU A 424 14.69 12.56 -1.82
CA LEU A 424 14.54 11.33 -2.58
C LEU A 424 15.85 10.56 -2.56
N ALA A 425 15.79 9.24 -2.46
CA ALA A 425 16.93 8.37 -2.69
C ALA A 425 17.22 8.32 -4.20
N ALA A 426 17.91 9.38 -4.68
CA ALA A 426 18.15 9.65 -6.10
C ALA A 426 19.41 10.52 -6.25
N PRO A 427 19.97 10.72 -7.46
CA PRO A 427 21.05 11.67 -7.69
C PRO A 427 20.74 13.07 -7.17
N PHE A 428 21.78 13.82 -6.78
CA PHE A 428 21.63 15.17 -6.21
C PHE A 428 20.82 16.10 -7.12
N TYR A 429 21.08 16.07 -8.45
CA TYR A 429 20.35 16.91 -9.39
C TYR A 429 18.85 16.59 -9.45
N VAL A 430 18.46 15.31 -9.33
CA VAL A 430 17.04 14.90 -9.31
C VAL A 430 16.30 15.49 -8.12
N ASN A 431 16.98 15.64 -6.97
CA ASN A 431 16.41 16.30 -5.80
C ASN A 431 16.14 17.79 -6.02
N ILE A 432 16.82 18.44 -6.99
CA ILE A 432 16.57 19.83 -7.40
C ILE A 432 15.53 19.88 -8.52
N THR A 433 15.74 19.11 -9.60
CA THR A 433 14.92 19.18 -10.81
C THR A 433 13.54 18.55 -10.64
N GLN A 434 13.43 17.57 -9.74
CA GLN A 434 12.24 16.71 -9.55
C GLN A 434 11.82 16.01 -10.85
N ASN A 435 12.76 15.85 -11.78
CA ASN A 435 12.56 15.26 -13.09
C ASN A 435 13.87 14.64 -13.60
N ASP A 436 13.77 13.58 -14.41
CA ASP A 436 14.91 12.99 -15.11
C ASP A 436 15.43 13.86 -16.26
N TYR A 437 14.61 14.75 -16.78
CA TYR A 437 15.05 15.70 -17.81
C TYR A 437 15.91 16.79 -17.19
N LEU A 438 17.15 16.88 -17.64
CA LEU A 438 18.16 17.81 -17.16
C LEU A 438 18.38 18.97 -18.14
N ASP A 439 17.93 20.16 -17.75
CA ASP A 439 18.42 21.41 -18.34
C ASP A 439 19.69 21.84 -17.59
N GLU A 440 20.85 21.48 -18.15
CA GLU A 440 22.15 21.72 -17.50
C GLU A 440 22.42 23.19 -17.21
N GLN A 441 22.03 24.10 -18.13
CA GLN A 441 22.29 25.52 -17.94
C GLN A 441 21.45 26.07 -16.80
N LYS A 442 20.16 25.75 -16.78
CA LYS A 442 19.24 26.14 -15.72
C LYS A 442 19.65 25.56 -14.36
N LEU A 443 20.13 24.30 -14.32
CA LEU A 443 20.64 23.70 -13.10
C LEU A 443 21.87 24.43 -12.59
N LYS A 444 22.88 24.72 -13.44
CA LYS A 444 24.10 25.45 -13.07
C LYS A 444 23.78 26.84 -12.54
N ASP A 445 22.88 27.57 -13.19
CA ASP A 445 22.43 28.88 -12.74
C ASP A 445 21.74 28.83 -11.37
N THR A 446 20.91 27.79 -11.16
CA THR A 446 20.22 27.56 -9.89
C THR A 446 21.20 27.22 -8.76
N ILE A 447 22.14 26.33 -9.00
CA ILE A 447 23.21 25.94 -8.06
C ILE A 447 24.02 27.16 -7.64
N LYS A 448 24.39 28.03 -8.61
CA LYS A 448 25.14 29.25 -8.35
C LYS A 448 24.33 30.24 -7.49
N LYS A 449 23.05 30.47 -7.82
CA LYS A 449 22.17 31.38 -7.07
C LYS A 449 21.93 30.96 -5.64
N THR A 450 21.94 29.65 -5.37
CA THR A 450 21.69 29.10 -4.02
C THR A 450 22.97 28.83 -3.22
N GLY A 451 24.16 29.09 -3.81
CA GLY A 451 25.44 28.85 -3.14
C GLY A 451 25.74 27.39 -2.87
N LEU A 452 25.17 26.46 -3.66
CA LEU A 452 25.41 25.02 -3.56
C LEU A 452 26.71 24.58 -4.22
N GLU A 453 27.40 25.43 -4.98
CA GLU A 453 28.63 25.10 -5.70
C GLU A 453 29.71 24.49 -4.79
N LYS A 454 29.91 25.08 -3.58
CA LYS A 454 30.90 24.59 -2.62
C LYS A 454 30.60 23.19 -2.11
N ILE A 455 29.32 22.85 -1.97
CA ILE A 455 28.84 21.55 -1.52
C ILE A 455 29.04 20.53 -2.62
N ILE A 456 28.55 20.83 -3.82
CA ILE A 456 28.62 19.94 -4.99
C ILE A 456 30.06 19.62 -5.36
N ASN A 457 30.97 20.58 -5.30
CA ASN A 457 32.39 20.36 -5.59
C ASN A 457 33.11 19.41 -4.62
N LYS A 458 32.55 19.17 -3.44
CA LYS A 458 33.06 18.19 -2.48
C LYS A 458 32.50 16.79 -2.71
N LEU A 459 31.44 16.65 -3.50
CA LEU A 459 30.79 15.36 -3.76
C LEU A 459 31.59 14.56 -4.82
N PRO A 460 31.70 13.22 -4.66
CA PRO A 460 32.52 12.38 -5.51
C PRO A 460 32.12 12.41 -7.00
N LEU A 461 30.82 12.46 -7.30
CA LEU A 461 30.27 12.54 -8.64
C LEU A 461 29.54 13.87 -8.89
N LYS A 462 29.86 14.91 -8.12
CA LYS A 462 29.22 16.23 -8.19
C LYS A 462 27.70 16.11 -8.13
N GLU A 463 26.98 16.78 -9.06
CA GLU A 463 25.51 16.75 -9.14
C GLU A 463 24.90 15.36 -9.43
N GLN A 464 25.69 14.41 -9.90
CA GLN A 464 25.26 13.03 -10.13
C GLN A 464 25.45 12.13 -8.91
N THR A 465 26.00 12.63 -7.80
CA THR A 465 26.19 11.85 -6.58
C THR A 465 24.85 11.34 -6.06
N PRO A 466 24.68 10.01 -5.89
CA PRO A 466 23.48 9.44 -5.29
C PRO A 466 23.36 9.85 -3.82
N ILE A 467 22.15 10.26 -3.40
CA ILE A 467 21.85 10.62 -2.01
C ILE A 467 20.72 9.75 -1.48
N GLY A 468 20.69 9.52 -0.17
CA GLY A 468 19.66 8.71 0.50
C GLY A 468 20.20 7.35 0.98
N LYS A 469 20.62 7.28 2.25
CA LYS A 469 21.18 6.06 2.89
C LYS A 469 20.22 4.87 2.91
N ALA A 470 18.93 5.08 2.72
CA ALA A 470 17.97 4.00 2.63
C ALA A 470 18.19 3.10 1.39
N VAL A 471 18.84 3.61 0.34
CA VAL A 471 19.11 2.90 -0.92
C VAL A 471 20.61 2.84 -1.23
N TYR A 472 21.37 3.89 -0.91
CA TYR A 472 22.79 4.03 -1.24
C TYR A 472 23.62 4.09 0.03
N GLU A 473 24.39 3.04 0.33
CA GLU A 473 25.20 2.91 1.56
C GLU A 473 26.25 4.03 1.71
N ASP A 474 26.90 4.41 0.60
CA ASP A 474 27.93 5.47 0.55
C ASP A 474 27.34 6.88 0.38
N SER A 475 26.03 7.07 0.63
CA SER A 475 25.40 8.38 0.50
C SER A 475 25.99 9.40 1.49
N PRO A 476 26.38 10.61 1.02
CA PRO A 476 26.82 11.68 1.90
C PRO A 476 25.68 12.16 2.82
N GLU A 477 26.03 12.60 4.01
CA GLU A 477 25.12 13.30 4.92
C GLU A 477 25.24 14.80 4.72
N PHE A 478 24.09 15.48 4.78
CA PHE A 478 24.00 16.93 4.65
C PHE A 478 23.56 17.55 5.97
N SER A 479 24.12 18.70 6.29
CA SER A 479 23.65 19.53 7.40
C SER A 479 22.26 20.11 7.09
N GLY A 480 21.52 20.51 8.14
CA GLY A 480 20.21 21.15 7.95
C GLY A 480 20.24 22.36 7.02
N GLY A 481 21.29 23.18 7.11
CA GLY A 481 21.46 24.34 6.22
C GLY A 481 21.74 23.98 4.76
N GLU A 482 22.48 22.89 4.52
CA GLU A 482 22.72 22.37 3.16
C GLU A 482 21.43 21.84 2.54
N ILE A 483 20.63 21.11 3.33
CA ILE A 483 19.31 20.63 2.87
C ILE A 483 18.38 21.80 2.56
N GLN A 484 18.35 22.85 3.38
CA GLN A 484 17.55 24.04 3.11
C GLN A 484 17.94 24.73 1.80
N LYS A 485 19.25 24.84 1.51
CA LYS A 485 19.73 25.34 0.21
C LYS A 485 19.29 24.45 -0.95
N MET A 486 19.22 23.14 -0.77
CA MET A 486 18.69 22.23 -1.78
C MET A 486 17.19 22.45 -2.00
N MET A 487 16.41 22.63 -0.93
CA MET A 487 14.96 22.92 -1.04
C MET A 487 14.72 24.26 -1.75
N LEU A 488 15.54 25.26 -1.45
CA LEU A 488 15.52 26.53 -2.15
C LEU A 488 15.84 26.36 -3.65
N ALA A 489 16.88 25.58 -3.97
CA ALA A 489 17.24 25.28 -5.36
C ALA A 489 16.08 24.58 -6.09
N ARG A 490 15.39 23.64 -5.44
CA ARG A 490 14.19 22.99 -5.97
C ARG A 490 13.09 24.00 -6.32
N ALA A 491 12.77 24.91 -5.39
CA ALA A 491 11.75 25.92 -5.60
C ALA A 491 12.12 26.88 -6.73
N LEU A 492 13.39 27.25 -6.86
CA LEU A 492 13.89 28.11 -7.92
C LEU A 492 13.92 27.44 -9.28
N TYR A 493 14.35 26.19 -9.34
CA TYR A 493 14.39 25.45 -10.59
C TYR A 493 13.01 25.29 -11.21
N LYS A 494 11.96 25.13 -10.40
CA LYS A 494 10.57 25.04 -10.87
C LYS A 494 10.09 26.33 -11.55
N GLN A 495 10.58 27.52 -11.12
CA GLN A 495 10.23 28.84 -11.67
C GLN A 495 8.73 29.19 -11.66
N ALA A 496 7.97 28.65 -10.72
CA ALA A 496 6.54 28.96 -10.60
C ALA A 496 6.30 30.46 -10.32
N PRO A 497 5.13 31.01 -10.71
CA PRO A 497 4.77 32.41 -10.49
C PRO A 497 4.51 32.76 -9.02
N ILE A 498 4.13 31.79 -8.19
CA ILE A 498 3.84 31.96 -6.77
C ILE A 498 4.83 31.12 -5.95
N ILE A 499 5.52 31.76 -5.00
CA ILE A 499 6.50 31.12 -4.13
C ILE A 499 5.94 31.09 -2.71
N VAL A 500 6.03 29.91 -2.08
CA VAL A 500 5.63 29.68 -0.68
C VAL A 500 6.84 29.25 0.13
N LEU A 501 7.10 29.94 1.23
CA LEU A 501 8.20 29.68 2.13
C LEU A 501 7.65 29.52 3.55
N ASP A 502 7.58 28.26 4.04
CA ASP A 502 7.05 27.92 5.36
C ASP A 502 8.22 27.64 6.31
N GLU A 503 8.54 28.60 7.18
CA GLU A 503 9.62 28.55 8.17
C GLU A 503 10.98 28.08 7.63
N PRO A 504 11.45 28.67 6.55
CA PRO A 504 12.59 28.14 5.80
C PRO A 504 13.95 28.25 6.53
N THR A 505 13.98 28.75 7.77
CA THR A 505 15.23 29.04 8.52
C THR A 505 15.27 28.42 9.93
N ALA A 506 14.33 27.51 10.26
CA ALA A 506 14.18 26.98 11.61
C ALA A 506 15.44 26.28 12.17
N ALA A 507 16.35 25.80 11.32
CA ALA A 507 17.56 25.07 11.71
C ALA A 507 18.87 25.88 11.55
N LEU A 508 18.81 27.21 11.31
CA LEU A 508 19.98 28.04 11.01
C LEU A 508 20.37 28.93 12.19
N ASP A 509 21.68 29.24 12.26
CA ASP A 509 22.17 30.29 13.10
C ASP A 509 21.77 31.69 12.57
N PRO A 510 21.77 32.76 13.40
CA PRO A 510 21.27 34.08 13.00
C PRO A 510 21.99 34.72 11.80
N LEU A 511 23.30 34.43 11.60
CA LEU A 511 24.07 34.98 10.48
C LEU A 511 23.71 34.28 9.18
N ALA A 512 23.65 32.95 9.19
CA ALA A 512 23.23 32.15 8.05
C ALA A 512 21.77 32.45 7.66
N GLU A 513 20.92 32.70 8.64
CA GLU A 513 19.54 33.11 8.45
C GLU A 513 19.44 34.44 7.69
N ALA A 514 20.15 35.47 8.14
CA ALA A 514 20.14 36.79 7.50
C ALA A 514 20.60 36.72 6.02
N GLU A 515 21.61 35.89 5.73
CA GLU A 515 22.08 35.66 4.36
C GLU A 515 21.00 34.98 3.50
N ILE A 516 20.33 33.97 4.03
CA ILE A 516 19.25 33.26 3.31
C ILE A 516 18.03 34.18 3.07
N TYR A 517 17.61 34.99 4.03
CA TYR A 517 16.52 35.95 3.79
C TYR A 517 16.89 37.00 2.72
N LYS A 518 18.13 37.43 2.68
CA LYS A 518 18.59 38.31 1.58
C LYS A 518 18.50 37.61 0.22
N GLN A 519 18.90 36.34 0.17
CA GLN A 519 18.73 35.50 -1.03
C GLN A 519 17.24 35.33 -1.39
N TYR A 520 16.37 35.04 -0.44
CA TYR A 520 14.92 34.92 -0.69
C TYR A 520 14.32 36.22 -1.27
N ASN A 521 14.71 37.37 -0.72
CA ASN A 521 14.22 38.64 -1.23
C ASN A 521 14.64 38.91 -2.70
N GLU A 522 15.87 38.57 -3.05
CA GLU A 522 16.36 38.67 -4.45
C GLU A 522 15.63 37.68 -5.37
N LEU A 523 15.39 36.46 -4.91
CA LEU A 523 14.81 35.39 -5.71
C LEU A 523 13.30 35.51 -5.94
N THR A 524 12.62 36.29 -5.09
CA THR A 524 11.17 36.57 -5.18
C THR A 524 10.87 37.90 -5.88
N LYS A 525 11.88 38.60 -6.43
CA LYS A 525 11.65 39.83 -7.20
C LYS A 525 10.73 39.57 -8.39
N GLY A 526 9.65 40.36 -8.50
CA GLY A 526 8.66 40.23 -9.56
C GLY A 526 7.73 39.01 -9.48
N LYS A 527 7.76 38.25 -8.37
CA LYS A 527 6.87 37.10 -8.14
C LYS A 527 6.01 37.32 -6.91
N THR A 528 4.82 36.70 -6.90
CA THR A 528 4.00 36.63 -5.70
C THR A 528 4.69 35.70 -4.70
N ALA A 529 4.86 36.17 -3.45
CA ALA A 529 5.55 35.38 -2.43
C ALA A 529 4.80 35.39 -1.10
N LEU A 530 4.64 34.20 -0.52
CA LEU A 530 4.00 33.97 0.77
C LEU A 530 5.03 33.43 1.76
N TYR A 531 5.28 34.17 2.82
CA TYR A 531 6.26 33.85 3.85
C TYR A 531 5.55 33.51 5.15
N ILE A 532 5.70 32.30 5.66
CA ILE A 532 5.37 32.01 7.05
C ILE A 532 6.66 32.15 7.87
N SER A 533 6.64 32.98 8.88
CA SER A 533 7.76 33.11 9.79
C SER A 533 7.29 33.29 11.24
N HIS A 534 7.99 32.59 12.13
CA HIS A 534 7.93 32.85 13.56
C HIS A 534 8.87 33.98 13.99
N ARG A 535 9.81 34.39 13.11
CA ARG A 535 10.80 35.45 13.38
C ARG A 535 10.37 36.75 12.68
N LEU A 536 9.82 37.67 13.46
CA LEU A 536 9.25 38.91 12.93
C LEU A 536 10.30 39.84 12.29
N ALA A 537 11.58 39.70 12.62
CA ALA A 537 12.65 40.46 11.98
C ALA A 537 12.73 40.20 10.46
N SER A 538 12.36 39.00 10.01
CA SER A 538 12.37 38.61 8.60
C SER A 538 11.16 39.13 7.80
N THR A 539 10.15 39.74 8.44
CA THR A 539 8.95 40.20 7.74
C THR A 539 9.10 41.61 7.15
N ARG A 540 10.17 42.35 7.48
CA ARG A 540 10.40 43.75 7.08
C ARG A 540 10.52 43.98 5.57
N PHE A 541 10.89 42.93 4.81
CA PHE A 541 11.02 43.04 3.35
C PHE A 541 9.72 42.68 2.60
N CYS A 542 8.66 42.33 3.33
CA CYS A 542 7.36 42.03 2.74
C CYS A 542 6.53 43.29 2.59
N ASP A 543 5.75 43.36 1.51
CA ASP A 543 4.88 44.50 1.19
C ASP A 543 3.75 44.62 2.21
N ARG A 544 3.28 43.43 2.74
CA ARG A 544 2.19 43.35 3.70
C ARG A 544 2.41 42.17 4.68
N ILE A 545 1.99 42.39 5.91
CA ILE A 545 2.04 41.43 7.00
C ILE A 545 0.63 41.13 7.45
N LEU A 546 0.30 39.85 7.63
CA LEU A 546 -0.95 39.35 8.17
C LEU A 546 -0.66 38.69 9.52
N LEU A 547 -1.25 39.22 10.60
CA LEU A 547 -1.22 38.56 11.90
C LEU A 547 -2.44 37.65 12.03
N ILE A 548 -2.20 36.35 12.25
CA ILE A 548 -3.25 35.36 12.47
C ILE A 548 -3.28 34.99 13.96
N GLU A 549 -4.45 35.16 14.57
CA GLU A 549 -4.72 34.76 15.94
C GLU A 549 -6.05 33.99 16.01
N LYS A 550 -6.04 32.83 16.65
CA LYS A 550 -7.25 31.98 16.83
C LYS A 550 -8.03 31.72 15.55
N GLY A 551 -7.31 31.55 14.45
CA GLY A 551 -7.89 31.24 13.13
C GLY A 551 -8.47 32.43 12.37
N GLN A 552 -8.19 33.68 12.77
CA GLN A 552 -8.66 34.90 12.11
C GLN A 552 -7.49 35.83 11.82
N ILE A 553 -7.60 36.65 10.75
CA ILE A 553 -6.67 37.76 10.49
C ILE A 553 -7.08 38.90 11.41
N THR A 554 -6.27 39.18 12.44
CA THR A 554 -6.56 40.22 13.43
C THR A 554 -5.93 41.56 13.10
N GLU A 555 -4.74 41.55 12.50
CA GLU A 555 -4.05 42.76 12.07
C GLU A 555 -3.46 42.57 10.68
N GLU A 556 -3.50 43.63 9.90
CA GLU A 556 -2.98 43.68 8.54
C GLU A 556 -2.36 45.06 8.25
N GLY A 557 -1.20 45.09 7.59
CA GLY A 557 -0.50 46.32 7.21
C GLY A 557 0.99 46.13 6.91
N THR A 558 1.70 47.22 6.68
CA THR A 558 3.17 47.22 6.60
C THR A 558 3.77 47.10 8.01
N HIS A 559 5.05 46.76 8.09
CA HIS A 559 5.77 46.67 9.36
C HIS A 559 5.63 47.98 10.19
N GLU A 560 5.85 49.12 9.55
CA GLU A 560 5.79 50.44 10.18
C GLU A 560 4.38 50.76 10.68
N ASN A 561 3.36 50.47 9.86
CA ASN A 561 1.97 50.73 10.20
C ASN A 561 1.52 49.85 11.40
N LEU A 562 1.94 48.61 11.45
CA LEU A 562 1.61 47.70 12.53
C LEU A 562 2.30 48.08 13.85
N LEU A 563 3.56 48.53 13.79
CA LEU A 563 4.26 49.06 14.96
C LEU A 563 3.60 50.33 15.50
N ALA A 564 3.15 51.22 14.62
CA ALA A 564 2.46 52.44 15.02
C ALA A 564 1.10 52.18 15.69
N LYS A 565 0.40 51.09 15.33
CA LYS A 565 -0.87 50.68 15.92
C LYS A 565 -0.73 50.19 17.39
N GLN A 566 0.47 49.84 17.85
CA GLN A 566 0.76 49.27 19.17
C GLN A 566 -0.12 48.07 19.55
N GLY A 567 -0.54 47.31 18.58
CA GLY A 567 -1.39 46.11 18.73
C GLY A 567 -0.65 44.83 19.11
N SER A 568 -1.29 43.68 18.88
CA SER A 568 -0.72 42.34 19.12
C SER A 568 0.58 42.12 18.35
N TYR A 569 0.67 42.58 17.09
CA TYR A 569 1.90 42.51 16.32
C TYR A 569 3.08 43.19 17.01
N THR A 570 2.87 44.42 17.52
CA THR A 570 3.91 45.18 18.23
C THR A 570 4.35 44.47 19.51
N GLN A 571 3.40 43.89 20.25
CA GLN A 571 3.72 43.13 21.45
C GLN A 571 4.61 41.92 21.14
N LEU A 572 4.23 41.12 20.12
CA LEU A 572 5.03 39.96 19.67
C LEU A 572 6.42 40.39 19.18
N PHE A 573 6.51 41.48 18.40
CA PHE A 573 7.77 42.00 17.92
C PHE A 573 8.69 42.45 19.06
N ASN A 574 8.17 43.16 20.07
CA ASN A 574 8.94 43.62 21.22
C ASN A 574 9.43 42.46 22.09
N ILE A 575 8.63 41.43 22.28
CA ILE A 575 9.06 40.22 22.98
C ILE A 575 10.23 39.58 22.25
N GLN A 576 10.14 39.36 20.95
CA GLN A 576 11.21 38.74 20.18
C GLN A 576 12.47 39.60 20.12
N SER A 577 12.34 40.92 19.96
CA SER A 577 13.50 41.80 19.87
C SER A 577 14.29 41.89 21.17
N ARG A 578 13.63 41.78 22.33
CA ARG A 578 14.32 41.70 23.64
C ARG A 578 15.18 40.47 23.76
N TYR A 579 14.69 39.30 23.36
CA TYR A 579 15.48 38.05 23.34
C TYR A 579 16.75 38.20 22.52
N TYR A 580 16.67 38.79 21.32
CA TYR A 580 17.82 39.00 20.46
C TYR A 580 18.81 40.05 21.01
N GLN A 581 18.33 41.06 21.75
CA GLN A 581 19.21 42.04 22.40
C GLN A 581 19.93 41.46 23.62
N GLU A 582 19.27 40.65 24.43
CA GLU A 582 19.85 39.97 25.59
C GLU A 582 20.89 38.90 25.16
N GLU A 583 20.65 38.17 24.08
CA GLU A 583 21.63 37.26 23.50
C GLU A 583 22.86 38.01 22.96
N ALA A 584 22.67 39.12 22.23
CA ALA A 584 23.77 39.93 21.72
C ALA A 584 24.65 40.52 22.81
N VAL A 585 24.07 40.88 23.97
CA VAL A 585 24.81 41.39 25.13
C VAL A 585 25.58 40.26 25.83
N ASN A 586 25.05 39.05 25.86
CA ASN A 586 25.72 37.89 26.49
C ASN A 586 26.83 37.28 25.65
N TYR A 587 26.86 37.48 24.34
CA TYR A 587 27.93 37.03 23.44
C TYR A 587 28.95 38.09 23.08
N GLY A 588 28.79 39.32 23.57
CA GLY A 588 29.63 40.48 23.29
C GLY A 588 30.54 40.88 24.49
N ALA A 589 30.63 40.04 25.53
CA ALA A 589 31.55 40.26 26.67
C ALA A 589 32.70 39.26 26.65
#